data_1ed118bfea213ff6f8de4aa78b48e81a
#
_entry.id   1ed118bfea213ff6f8de4aa78b48e81a
#
_cell.length_a   1.000
_cell.length_b   1.000
_cell.length_c   1.000
_cell.angle_alpha   90.00
_cell.angle_beta   90.00
_cell.angle_gamma   90.00
#
_symmetry.space_group_name_H-M   'P 1'
#
loop_
_entity.id
_entity.type
_entity.pdbx_description
1 polymer ?
#
loop_
_entity_poly.entity_id
_entity_poly.type
_entity_poly.pdbx_seq_one_letter_code
_entity_poly.pdbx_strand_id
1 'polypeptide(L)'
;MASITKQPARSLQTVLDPRGQPTAEIQPLSLAPRLDSLDGKTVYLVDIGFGGGWEFLQEAAAWLQRNIPSVKTELRHKKGNMFLDDPELFAEIAEKGDAVIFGVGG
;
A
#
# COMPACT_ATOMS: atom_id res chain seq x y z
N MET A 1 46.77 -6.85 34.21
CA MET A 1 45.63 -6.68 33.34
C MET A 1 44.79 -7.94 33.34
N ALA A 2 43.60 -7.82 33.85
CA ALA A 2 42.75 -8.99 33.85
C ALA A 2 42.50 -9.39 32.38
N SER A 3 42.95 -10.54 32.00
CA SER A 3 42.60 -11.06 30.70
C SER A 3 41.08 -11.18 30.63
N ILE A 4 40.49 -10.48 29.69
CA ILE A 4 39.10 -10.73 29.36
C ILE A 4 39.06 -12.16 28.98
N THR A 5 38.49 -12.98 29.84
CA THR A 5 38.27 -14.37 29.54
C THR A 5 37.36 -14.39 28.30
N LYS A 6 37.94 -14.79 27.20
CA LYS A 6 37.10 -15.04 26.01
C LYS A 6 36.16 -16.17 26.38
N GLN A 7 34.96 -15.82 26.75
CA GLN A 7 33.91 -16.82 26.77
C GLN A 7 33.75 -17.34 25.36
N PRO A 8 33.73 -18.66 25.19
CA PRO A 8 33.42 -19.18 23.87
C PRO A 8 32.14 -18.53 23.39
N ALA A 9 32.15 -18.05 22.17
CA ALA A 9 30.99 -17.44 21.57
C ALA A 9 29.82 -18.41 21.75
N ARG A 10 28.81 -17.96 22.50
CA ARG A 10 27.61 -18.75 22.64
C ARG A 10 26.99 -18.87 21.26
N SER A 11 26.89 -20.06 20.75
CA SER A 11 26.10 -20.26 19.55
C SER A 11 24.64 -19.91 19.89
N LEU A 12 24.08 -19.01 19.14
CA LEU A 12 22.66 -18.68 19.28
C LEU A 12 21.88 -19.89 18.75
N GLN A 13 21.15 -20.57 19.63
CA GLN A 13 20.35 -21.73 19.25
C GLN A 13 18.97 -21.30 18.76
N THR A 14 18.51 -20.12 19.20
CA THR A 14 17.23 -19.57 18.81
C THR A 14 17.39 -18.08 18.56
N VAL A 15 17.01 -17.65 17.39
CA VAL A 15 17.00 -16.24 17.01
C VAL A 15 15.57 -15.89 16.62
N LEU A 16 15.05 -14.82 17.24
CA LEU A 16 13.73 -14.32 16.89
C LEU A 16 13.82 -13.48 15.63
N ASP A 17 12.96 -13.77 14.66
CA ASP A 17 12.86 -12.99 13.44
C ASP A 17 11.81 -11.88 13.66
N PRO A 18 12.21 -10.60 13.67
CA PRO A 18 11.28 -9.51 13.92
C PRO A 18 10.31 -9.24 12.77
N ARG A 19 10.54 -9.85 11.61
CA ARG A 19 9.66 -9.63 10.46
C ARG A 19 8.29 -10.31 10.61
N GLY A 20 8.13 -11.16 11.59
CA GLY A 20 6.95 -12.00 11.73
C GLY A 20 6.94 -13.13 10.73
N GLN A 21 6.20 -14.17 11.05
CA GLN A 21 6.05 -15.33 10.18
C GLN A 21 4.60 -15.42 9.71
N PRO A 22 4.38 -15.65 8.42
CA PRO A 22 3.04 -15.86 7.92
C PRO A 22 2.47 -17.16 8.50
N THR A 23 1.19 -17.12 8.87
CA THR A 23 0.49 -18.30 9.39
C THR A 23 0.03 -19.24 8.27
N ALA A 24 0.11 -18.81 7.03
CA ALA A 24 -0.21 -19.59 5.85
C ALA A 24 0.88 -19.38 4.80
N GLU A 25 1.02 -20.37 3.92
CA GLU A 25 1.95 -20.26 2.81
C GLU A 25 1.53 -19.12 1.88
N ILE A 26 2.43 -18.16 1.70
CA ILE A 26 2.18 -17.01 0.82
C ILE A 26 2.86 -17.30 -0.51
N GLN A 27 2.06 -17.38 -1.57
CA GLN A 27 2.58 -17.47 -2.93
C GLN A 27 3.08 -16.09 -3.35
N PRO A 28 4.34 -15.95 -3.78
CA PRO A 28 4.81 -14.68 -4.27
C PRO A 28 4.04 -14.29 -5.55
N LEU A 29 3.50 -13.07 -5.54
CA LEU A 29 2.80 -12.53 -6.70
C LEU A 29 3.74 -11.62 -7.47
N SER A 30 3.64 -11.68 -8.79
CA SER A 30 4.34 -10.71 -9.63
C SER A 30 3.61 -9.37 -9.59
N LEU A 31 4.36 -8.30 -9.86
CA LEU A 31 3.75 -6.99 -10.02
C LEU A 31 2.81 -7.00 -11.22
N ALA A 32 1.73 -6.23 -11.12
CA ALA A 32 0.84 -6.03 -12.26
C ALA A 32 1.61 -5.39 -13.42
N PRO A 33 1.22 -5.70 -14.67
CA PRO A 33 1.80 -5.03 -15.82
C PRO A 33 1.65 -3.51 -15.70
N ARG A 34 2.71 -2.78 -16.06
CA ARG A 34 2.65 -1.31 -16.07
C ARG A 34 1.77 -0.85 -17.21
N LEU A 35 1.02 0.22 -16.94
CA LEU A 35 0.26 0.90 -17.99
C LEU A 35 1.23 1.68 -18.87
N ASP A 36 1.02 1.64 -20.17
CA ASP A 36 1.83 2.43 -21.11
C ASP A 36 1.54 3.92 -20.99
N SER A 37 0.32 4.27 -20.63
CA SER A 37 -0.15 5.64 -20.52
C SER A 37 -1.35 5.66 -19.59
N LEU A 38 -1.64 6.83 -19.02
CA LEU A 38 -2.85 7.07 -18.24
C LEU A 38 -4.00 7.59 -19.09
N ASP A 39 -3.79 7.84 -20.37
CA ASP A 39 -4.82 8.37 -21.26
C ASP A 39 -6.03 7.44 -21.33
N GLY A 40 -7.20 7.99 -21.03
CA GLY A 40 -8.45 7.25 -21.01
C GLY A 40 -8.60 6.24 -19.88
N LYS A 41 -7.64 6.19 -18.97
CA LYS A 41 -7.65 5.25 -17.84
C LYS A 41 -8.39 5.84 -16.64
N THR A 42 -8.87 4.95 -15.78
CA THR A 42 -9.54 5.32 -14.53
C THR A 42 -8.60 5.07 -13.36
N VAL A 43 -8.31 6.12 -12.62
CA VAL A 43 -7.47 6.06 -11.41
C VAL A 43 -8.35 6.27 -10.20
N TYR A 44 -8.35 5.30 -9.30
CA TYR A 44 -9.00 5.41 -8.01
C TYR A 44 -8.03 6.03 -7.00
N LEU A 45 -8.53 6.99 -6.23
CA LEU A 45 -7.77 7.59 -5.12
C LEU A 45 -8.55 7.29 -3.85
N VAL A 46 -7.95 6.47 -3.01
CA VAL A 46 -8.64 5.89 -1.85
C VAL A 46 -8.04 6.42 -0.56
N ASP A 47 -8.89 7.11 0.20
CA ASP A 47 -8.53 7.59 1.53
C ASP A 47 -8.60 6.46 2.55
N ILE A 48 -7.53 6.29 3.33
CA ILE A 48 -7.42 5.25 4.35
C ILE A 48 -7.68 5.77 5.78
N GLY A 49 -8.15 7.02 5.90
CA GLY A 49 -8.74 7.53 7.14
C GLY A 49 -7.84 8.38 8.02
N PHE A 50 -6.62 8.71 7.61
CA PHE A 50 -5.78 9.62 8.37
C PHE A 50 -6.13 11.08 8.08
N GLY A 51 -5.93 11.95 9.09
CA GLY A 51 -6.25 13.37 8.97
C GLY A 51 -5.47 14.04 7.84
N GLY A 52 -6.17 14.83 7.02
CA GLY A 52 -5.59 15.53 5.87
C GLY A 52 -5.47 14.68 4.61
N GLY A 53 -5.66 13.37 4.71
CA GLY A 53 -5.50 12.47 3.57
C GLY A 53 -6.54 12.69 2.48
N TRP A 54 -7.79 12.92 2.88
CA TRP A 54 -8.87 13.17 1.92
C TRP A 54 -8.60 14.44 1.11
N GLU A 55 -8.24 15.51 1.78
CA GLU A 55 -7.93 16.80 1.15
C GLU A 55 -6.73 16.68 0.21
N PHE A 56 -5.71 15.94 0.62
CA PHE A 56 -4.55 15.66 -0.24
C PHE A 56 -4.97 14.92 -1.51
N LEU A 57 -5.79 13.88 -1.37
CA LEU A 57 -6.23 13.09 -2.52
C LEU A 57 -7.13 13.89 -3.46
N GLN A 58 -7.95 14.79 -2.92
CA GLN A 58 -8.74 15.70 -3.76
C GLN A 58 -7.84 16.62 -4.59
N GLU A 59 -6.76 17.14 -4.01
CA GLU A 59 -5.79 17.95 -4.72
C GLU A 59 -5.02 17.13 -5.76
N ALA A 60 -4.67 15.89 -5.43
CA ALA A 60 -4.02 14.99 -6.37
C ALA A 60 -4.93 14.68 -7.57
N ALA A 61 -6.21 14.44 -7.32
CA ALA A 61 -7.19 14.24 -8.39
C ALA A 61 -7.31 15.47 -9.29
N ALA A 62 -7.36 16.66 -8.69
CA ALA A 62 -7.40 17.92 -9.43
C ALA A 62 -6.15 18.11 -10.28
N TRP A 63 -4.98 17.76 -9.73
CA TRP A 63 -3.72 17.80 -10.47
C TRP A 63 -3.76 16.89 -11.70
N LEU A 64 -4.25 15.67 -11.53
CA LEU A 64 -4.38 14.70 -12.63
C LEU A 64 -5.32 15.25 -13.72
N GLN A 65 -6.45 15.83 -13.33
CA GLN A 65 -7.40 16.41 -14.27
C GLN A 65 -6.80 17.56 -15.07
N ARG A 66 -5.95 18.40 -14.45
CA ARG A 66 -5.31 19.52 -15.14
C ARG A 66 -4.19 19.07 -16.07
N ASN A 67 -3.43 18.06 -15.68
CA ASN A 67 -2.21 17.66 -16.39
C ASN A 67 -2.43 16.49 -17.36
N ILE A 68 -3.42 15.65 -17.09
CA ILE A 68 -3.80 14.53 -17.95
C ILE A 68 -5.31 14.55 -18.12
N PRO A 69 -5.85 15.46 -18.95
CA PRO A 69 -7.31 15.67 -19.02
C PRO A 69 -8.13 14.45 -19.44
N SER A 70 -7.51 13.49 -20.13
CA SER A 70 -8.19 12.27 -20.54
C SER A 70 -8.29 11.21 -19.43
N VAL A 71 -7.59 11.40 -18.28
CA VAL A 71 -7.69 10.47 -17.18
C VAL A 71 -9.01 10.68 -16.41
N LYS A 72 -9.61 9.59 -15.98
CA LYS A 72 -10.77 9.62 -15.09
C LYS A 72 -10.30 9.36 -13.67
N THR A 73 -10.79 10.14 -12.72
CA THR A 73 -10.45 9.97 -11.30
C THR A 73 -11.70 9.63 -10.51
N GLU A 74 -11.55 8.68 -9.60
CA GLU A 74 -12.61 8.26 -8.70
C GLU A 74 -12.08 8.33 -7.27
N LEU A 75 -12.71 9.15 -6.45
CA LEU A 75 -12.34 9.33 -5.04
C LEU A 75 -13.23 8.44 -4.18
N ARG A 76 -12.64 7.70 -3.27
CA ARG A 76 -13.36 6.81 -2.35
C ARG A 76 -12.76 6.87 -0.96
N HIS A 77 -13.60 6.64 0.03
CA HIS A 77 -13.16 6.36 1.40
C HIS A 77 -13.18 4.86 1.63
N LYS A 78 -12.08 4.33 2.13
CA LYS A 78 -12.05 2.94 2.58
C LYS A 78 -12.79 2.84 3.93
N LYS A 79 -13.64 1.85 4.06
CA LYS A 79 -14.37 1.60 5.32
C LYS A 79 -13.43 1.11 6.41
N GLY A 80 -13.72 1.49 7.64
CA GLY A 80 -12.93 1.11 8.80
C GLY A 80 -11.54 1.74 8.78
N ASN A 81 -10.61 1.15 9.52
CA ASN A 81 -9.23 1.60 9.53
C ASN A 81 -8.41 0.90 8.42
N MET A 82 -7.13 1.31 8.29
CA MET A 82 -6.26 0.80 7.23
C MET A 82 -6.01 -0.72 7.30
N PHE A 83 -6.22 -1.34 8.46
CA PHE A 83 -5.97 -2.77 8.64
C PHE A 83 -7.20 -3.63 8.33
N LEU A 84 -8.37 -3.03 8.20
CA LEU A 84 -9.60 -3.76 7.92
C LEU A 84 -9.79 -3.91 6.42
N ASP A 85 -10.38 -5.03 6.05
CA ASP A 85 -10.72 -5.30 4.65
C ASP A 85 -11.93 -4.47 4.23
N ASP A 86 -12.02 -4.19 2.93
CA ASP A 86 -13.18 -3.55 2.31
C ASP A 86 -13.44 -4.25 0.96
N PRO A 87 -13.99 -5.46 1.02
CA PRO A 87 -14.14 -6.27 -0.18
C PRO A 87 -15.02 -5.63 -1.26
N GLU A 88 -16.03 -4.86 -0.89
CA GLU A 88 -16.89 -4.16 -1.85
C GLU A 88 -16.10 -3.12 -2.65
N LEU A 89 -15.29 -2.31 -1.96
CA LEU A 89 -14.46 -1.30 -2.61
C LEU A 89 -13.40 -1.95 -3.49
N PHE A 90 -12.74 -2.99 -3.01
CA PHE A 90 -11.70 -3.67 -3.78
C PHE A 90 -12.28 -4.36 -5.02
N ALA A 91 -13.48 -4.91 -4.93
CA ALA A 91 -14.17 -5.48 -6.09
C ALA A 91 -14.52 -4.39 -7.12
N GLU A 92 -14.99 -3.24 -6.67
CA GLU A 92 -15.27 -2.10 -7.55
C GLU A 92 -14.00 -1.65 -8.28
N ILE A 93 -12.91 -1.49 -7.56
CA ILE A 93 -11.63 -1.07 -8.14
C ILE A 93 -11.13 -2.09 -9.16
N ALA A 94 -11.21 -3.37 -8.83
CA ALA A 94 -10.78 -4.44 -9.74
C ALA A 94 -11.59 -4.46 -11.03
N GLU A 95 -12.89 -4.15 -10.95
CA GLU A 95 -13.78 -4.14 -12.11
C GLU A 95 -13.63 -2.86 -12.95
N LYS A 96 -13.56 -1.71 -12.31
CA LYS A 96 -13.69 -0.41 -12.98
C LYS A 96 -12.41 0.42 -13.04
N GLY A 97 -11.41 0.08 -12.22
CA GLY A 97 -10.18 0.84 -12.13
C GLY A 97 -9.06 0.25 -12.98
N ASP A 98 -8.20 1.11 -13.48
CA ASP A 98 -6.98 0.72 -14.17
C ASP A 98 -5.76 0.89 -13.27
N ALA A 99 -5.86 1.81 -12.31
CA ALA A 99 -4.82 2.07 -11.31
C ALA A 99 -5.46 2.56 -10.03
N VAL A 100 -4.75 2.42 -8.92
CA VAL A 100 -5.24 2.88 -7.62
C VAL A 100 -4.10 3.52 -6.83
N ILE A 101 -4.44 4.59 -6.13
CA ILE A 101 -3.57 5.24 -5.16
C ILE A 101 -4.24 5.13 -3.80
N PHE A 102 -3.60 4.45 -2.86
CA PHE A 102 -4.03 4.43 -1.47
C PHE A 102 -3.20 5.44 -0.69
N GLY A 103 -3.85 6.29 0.06
CA GLY A 103 -3.17 7.32 0.85
C GLY A 103 -4.07 7.88 1.94
N VAL A 104 -3.53 8.64 2.85
CA VAL A 104 -2.10 8.90 3.02
C VAL A 104 -1.72 8.32 4.38
N GLY A 105 -0.58 7.65 4.47
CA GLY A 105 -0.13 7.05 5.73
C GLY A 105 0.17 8.10 6.78
N GLY A 106 -0.04 7.72 8.02
CA GLY A 106 0.24 8.57 9.18
C GLY A 106 1.42 8.09 10.01
#